data_9243a74d7d7b55fea144c836d7bb5bc4
#
_entry.id   9243a74d7d7b55fea144c836d7bb5bc4
#
_cell.length_a   1.000
_cell.length_b   1.000
_cell.length_c   1.000
_cell.angle_alpha   90.00
_cell.angle_beta   90.00
_cell.angle_gamma   90.00
#
_symmetry.space_group_name_H-M   'P 1'
#
loop_
_entity.id
_entity.type
_entity.pdbx_description
1 polymer ?
#
loop_
_entity_poly.entity_id
_entity_poly.type
_entity_poly.pdbx_seq_one_letter_code
_entity_poly.pdbx_strand_id
1 'polypeptide(L)'
;MSERFSTADFNGQIYEEASAWFVEMRAGDVDAGGRQRFDTWIRKSPEHLRAYLEISEVWDDASLLDTARTGSSDELIAKARAGAEVVPFDGPSGKHRAVPDVAKPLPTRLAGHRWAAVATVTIISCGLAAFLGYQHFRAPEYSTGTAERRIVTLTDGTSVELNSRTRLSVHFTDRQRDVELLEGQALFTVAKDPQRPFLVQSSNLTVRVVGTAFDVDRKGNTTTVTVVDGRVAVSSVGTAASAPILVDAGEQVIAPVHVDKLLRAARANISAATAWTHGELVFEGSRLADVIEEFNRHNQRQIVLADPALGDFQISGVYDSTDPDLFIRFMRAQAHVRVEETPDGIVITSSM
;
A
#
# COMPACT_ATOMS: atom_id res chain seq x y z
N MET A 1 -10.56 41.66 -5.04
CA MET A 1 -9.85 40.77 -5.98
C MET A 1 -8.91 39.96 -5.10
N SER A 2 -9.32 38.80 -4.67
CA SER A 2 -8.60 37.96 -3.70
C SER A 2 -8.27 36.66 -4.45
N GLU A 3 -7.01 36.52 -4.83
CA GLU A 3 -6.51 35.30 -5.51
C GLU A 3 -6.54 34.15 -4.51
N ARG A 4 -7.33 33.11 -4.84
CA ARG A 4 -7.32 31.83 -4.13
C ARG A 4 -6.11 31.06 -4.63
N PHE A 5 -5.03 31.08 -3.91
CA PHE A 5 -3.96 30.10 -4.09
C PHE A 5 -4.50 28.71 -3.79
N SER A 6 -4.32 27.79 -4.73
CA SER A 6 -4.73 26.40 -4.59
C SER A 6 -3.79 25.67 -3.62
N THR A 7 -4.32 24.80 -2.74
CA THR A 7 -3.52 23.95 -1.84
C THR A 7 -2.53 23.04 -2.59
N ALA A 8 -2.82 22.71 -3.85
CA ALA A 8 -1.91 21.94 -4.69
C ALA A 8 -0.63 22.71 -5.09
N ASP A 9 -0.76 24.02 -5.35
CA ASP A 9 0.40 24.89 -5.63
C ASP A 9 1.27 25.11 -4.39
N PHE A 10 0.65 25.15 -3.20
CA PHE A 10 1.37 25.31 -1.95
C PHE A 10 2.20 24.06 -1.59
N ASN A 11 1.69 22.85 -1.83
CA ASN A 11 2.46 21.63 -1.62
C ASN A 11 3.64 21.51 -2.61
N GLY A 12 3.45 21.87 -3.88
CA GLY A 12 4.53 21.87 -4.88
C GLY A 12 5.71 22.74 -4.46
N GLN A 13 5.44 23.93 -3.94
CA GLN A 13 6.46 24.86 -3.49
C GLN A 13 7.24 24.32 -2.26
N ILE A 14 6.57 23.66 -1.31
CA ILE A 14 7.24 23.07 -0.13
C ILE A 14 8.21 21.97 -0.57
N TYR A 15 7.85 21.13 -1.54
CA TYR A 15 8.72 20.08 -2.07
C TYR A 15 9.92 20.63 -2.86
N GLU A 16 9.75 21.74 -3.61
CA GLU A 16 10.86 22.42 -4.26
C GLU A 16 11.85 23.00 -3.24
N GLU A 17 11.34 23.68 -2.19
CA GLU A 17 12.16 24.21 -1.11
C GLU A 17 12.87 23.08 -0.33
N ALA A 18 12.18 21.94 -0.08
CA ALA A 18 12.73 20.78 0.59
C ALA A 18 13.89 20.16 -0.22
N SER A 19 13.74 20.05 -1.55
CA SER A 19 14.79 19.54 -2.43
C SER A 19 16.02 20.44 -2.46
N ALA A 20 15.82 21.77 -2.48
CA ALA A 20 16.90 22.74 -2.41
C ALA A 20 17.67 22.62 -1.08
N TRP A 21 16.96 22.54 0.04
CA TRP A 21 17.57 22.33 1.36
C TRP A 21 18.30 21.01 1.47
N PHE A 22 17.76 19.94 0.90
CA PHE A 22 18.40 18.64 0.89
C PHE A 22 19.76 18.66 0.18
N VAL A 23 19.82 19.28 -1.00
CA VAL A 23 21.07 19.44 -1.76
C VAL A 23 22.07 20.32 -1.00
N GLU A 24 21.63 21.45 -0.43
CA GLU A 24 22.50 22.39 0.32
C GLU A 24 23.07 21.72 1.58
N MET A 25 22.25 21.00 2.35
CA MET A 25 22.68 20.32 3.58
C MET A 25 23.65 19.17 3.30
N ARG A 26 23.55 18.53 2.14
CA ARG A 26 24.42 17.40 1.75
C ARG A 26 25.74 17.83 1.11
N ALA A 27 25.80 19.03 0.53
CA ALA A 27 27.03 19.57 -0.01
C ALA A 27 28.15 19.80 1.04
N GLY A 28 27.81 19.78 2.34
CA GLY A 28 28.75 19.81 3.46
C GLY A 28 29.30 21.19 3.82
N ASP A 29 29.07 22.21 3.02
CA ASP A 29 29.60 23.58 3.17
C ASP A 29 28.61 24.55 3.83
N VAL A 30 27.61 24.03 4.58
CA VAL A 30 26.60 24.88 5.20
C VAL A 30 27.15 25.59 6.44
N ASP A 31 27.19 26.91 6.38
CA ASP A 31 27.61 27.76 7.50
C ASP A 31 26.59 27.77 8.66
N ALA A 32 26.93 28.36 9.78
CA ALA A 32 26.03 28.47 10.94
C ALA A 32 24.73 29.21 10.61
N GLY A 33 24.76 30.20 9.72
CA GLY A 33 23.58 30.93 9.26
C GLY A 33 22.65 30.06 8.39
N GLY A 34 23.20 29.21 7.52
CA GLY A 34 22.45 28.25 6.71
C GLY A 34 21.69 27.24 7.57
N ARG A 35 22.38 26.67 8.59
CA ARG A 35 21.74 25.74 9.53
C ARG A 35 20.61 26.38 10.32
N GLN A 36 20.74 27.63 10.72
CA GLN A 36 19.68 28.35 11.42
C GLN A 36 18.48 28.65 10.49
N ARG A 37 18.71 28.98 9.22
CA ARG A 37 17.64 29.15 8.22
C ARG A 37 16.92 27.84 7.96
N PHE A 38 17.64 26.73 7.84
CA PHE A 38 17.06 25.39 7.70
C PHE A 38 16.20 25.01 8.90
N ASP A 39 16.70 25.19 10.14
CA ASP A 39 15.95 24.90 11.37
C ASP A 39 14.65 25.75 11.46
N THR A 40 14.73 27.00 11.04
CA THR A 40 13.55 27.88 10.98
C THR A 40 12.55 27.41 9.91
N TRP A 41 13.04 26.95 8.75
CA TRP A 41 12.21 26.48 7.65
C TRP A 41 11.51 25.16 7.99
N ILE A 42 12.22 24.17 8.54
CA ILE A 42 11.67 22.84 8.84
C ILE A 42 10.63 22.88 9.96
N ARG A 43 10.67 23.90 10.82
CA ARG A 43 9.70 24.12 11.91
C ARG A 43 8.49 24.96 11.50
N LYS A 44 8.37 25.41 10.26
CA LYS A 44 7.22 26.22 9.81
C LYS A 44 5.91 25.44 9.84
N SER A 45 5.92 24.17 9.45
CA SER A 45 4.76 23.29 9.54
C SER A 45 5.18 21.82 9.47
N PRO A 46 4.32 20.88 9.91
CA PRO A 46 4.57 19.45 9.76
C PRO A 46 4.80 19.00 8.31
N GLU A 47 4.25 19.73 7.33
CA GLU A 47 4.41 19.45 5.90
C GLU A 47 5.83 19.68 5.42
N HIS A 48 6.53 20.70 5.94
CA HIS A 48 7.93 20.98 5.61
C HIS A 48 8.84 19.84 6.09
N LEU A 49 8.63 19.37 7.33
CA LEU A 49 9.37 18.22 7.87
C LEU A 49 9.10 16.95 7.04
N ARG A 50 7.84 16.69 6.70
CA ARG A 50 7.45 15.53 5.90
C ARG A 50 8.11 15.56 4.53
N ALA A 51 8.01 16.68 3.80
CA ALA A 51 8.61 16.83 2.47
C ALA A 51 10.13 16.59 2.49
N TYR A 52 10.82 17.10 3.50
CA TYR A 52 12.27 16.88 3.65
C TYR A 52 12.62 15.41 3.93
N LEU A 53 11.86 14.72 4.79
CA LEU A 53 12.07 13.32 5.11
C LEU A 53 11.78 12.41 3.91
N GLU A 54 10.72 12.66 3.15
CA GLU A 54 10.39 11.89 1.94
C GLU A 54 11.50 12.00 0.87
N ILE A 55 12.07 13.20 0.69
CA ILE A 55 13.19 13.38 -0.26
C ILE A 55 14.44 12.66 0.23
N SER A 56 14.72 12.67 1.53
CA SER A 56 15.87 11.97 2.11
C SER A 56 15.76 10.45 1.97
N GLU A 57 14.57 9.89 2.15
CA GLU A 57 14.30 8.44 2.02
C GLU A 57 14.46 7.97 0.57
N VAL A 58 13.91 8.71 -0.39
CA VAL A 58 14.07 8.41 -1.83
C VAL A 58 15.56 8.40 -2.25
N TRP A 59 16.36 9.30 -1.67
CA TRP A 59 17.78 9.36 -1.98
C TRP A 59 18.59 8.23 -1.33
N ASP A 60 18.27 7.84 -0.11
CA ASP A 60 18.93 6.73 0.57
C ASP A 60 18.65 5.40 -0.15
N ASP A 61 17.43 5.18 -0.62
CA ASP A 61 17.07 4.04 -1.48
C ASP A 61 17.83 4.07 -2.83
N ALA A 62 17.96 5.23 -3.46
CA ALA A 62 18.72 5.40 -4.69
C ALA A 62 20.23 5.12 -4.49
N SER A 63 20.78 5.46 -3.33
CA SER A 63 22.19 5.21 -3.00
C SER A 63 22.50 3.72 -2.82
N LEU A 64 21.54 2.91 -2.37
CA LEU A 64 21.65 1.46 -2.30
C LEU A 64 21.71 0.80 -3.69
N LEU A 65 21.08 1.40 -4.70
CA LEU A 65 21.14 0.93 -6.09
C LEU A 65 22.51 1.22 -6.76
N ASP A 66 23.18 2.28 -6.35
CA ASP A 66 24.48 2.68 -6.90
C ASP A 66 25.64 1.81 -6.38
N THR A 67 25.56 1.29 -5.15
CA THR A 67 26.57 0.35 -4.60
C THR A 67 26.55 -1.02 -5.26
N ALA A 68 25.48 -1.40 -5.96
CA ALA A 68 25.39 -2.67 -6.70
C ALA A 68 25.96 -2.59 -8.13
N ARG A 69 26.44 -1.43 -8.58
CA ARG A 69 26.68 -1.20 -10.01
C ARG A 69 27.83 -0.25 -10.33
N THR A 70 28.98 -0.24 -9.70
CA THR A 70 30.10 0.49 -10.31
C THR A 70 31.44 0.11 -9.75
N GLY A 71 32.39 -0.15 -10.63
CA GLY A 71 33.80 0.05 -10.39
C GLY A 71 34.07 1.53 -10.04
N SER A 72 35.09 1.76 -9.25
CA SER A 72 35.53 3.07 -8.74
C SER A 72 35.55 4.15 -9.85
N SER A 73 35.20 5.40 -9.51
CA SER A 73 35.29 6.56 -10.39
C SER A 73 36.65 6.68 -11.07
N ASP A 74 37.72 6.29 -10.39
CA ASP A 74 39.09 6.27 -10.91
C ASP A 74 39.28 5.24 -12.02
N GLU A 75 38.57 4.12 -11.95
CA GLU A 75 38.62 3.07 -12.98
C GLU A 75 37.88 3.50 -14.26
N LEU A 76 36.77 4.20 -14.13
CA LEU A 76 36.05 4.80 -15.26
C LEU A 76 36.85 5.94 -15.92
N ILE A 77 37.52 6.77 -15.14
CA ILE A 77 38.43 7.83 -15.62
C ILE A 77 39.65 7.23 -16.31
N ALA A 78 40.25 6.16 -15.78
CA ALA A 78 41.34 5.45 -16.39
C ALA A 78 40.96 4.80 -17.72
N LYS A 79 39.74 4.23 -17.81
CA LYS A 79 39.18 3.64 -19.03
C LYS A 79 38.86 4.68 -20.09
N ALA A 80 38.38 5.86 -19.70
CA ALA A 80 38.15 6.98 -20.60
C ALA A 80 39.48 7.58 -21.16
N ARG A 81 40.52 7.61 -20.33
CA ARG A 81 41.87 8.09 -20.77
C ARG A 81 42.62 7.09 -21.65
N ALA A 82 42.40 5.80 -21.46
CA ALA A 82 43.02 4.74 -22.26
C ALA A 82 42.40 4.60 -23.67
N GLY A 83 41.20 5.14 -23.90
CA GLY A 83 40.48 5.12 -25.19
C GLY A 83 40.60 6.39 -26.00
N ALA A 84 41.27 7.42 -25.54
CA ALA A 84 41.43 8.68 -26.24
C ALA A 84 42.70 8.67 -27.10
N GLU A 85 42.61 8.18 -28.35
CA GLU A 85 43.60 8.45 -29.38
C GLU A 85 43.45 9.92 -29.79
N VAL A 86 44.44 10.74 -29.36
CA VAL A 86 44.49 12.15 -29.73
C VAL A 86 45.03 12.24 -31.17
N VAL A 87 44.15 12.49 -32.16
CA VAL A 87 44.57 12.80 -33.52
C VAL A 87 44.97 14.28 -33.58
N PRO A 88 46.24 14.60 -33.88
CA PRO A 88 46.68 15.99 -34.03
C PRO A 88 46.02 16.62 -35.26
N PHE A 89 45.43 17.79 -35.06
CA PHE A 89 44.88 18.63 -36.15
C PHE A 89 46.01 19.43 -36.76
N ASP A 90 46.55 18.95 -37.91
CA ASP A 90 47.44 19.76 -38.75
C ASP A 90 46.65 20.63 -39.71
N GLY A 91 46.75 21.92 -39.53
CA GLY A 91 46.19 22.93 -40.41
C GLY A 91 46.88 23.00 -41.79
N PRO A 92 46.30 23.69 -42.78
CA PRO A 92 46.65 23.52 -44.20
C PRO A 92 47.90 24.29 -44.58
N SER A 93 48.93 23.59 -45.13
CA SER A 93 49.99 24.18 -45.97
C SER A 93 50.12 23.37 -47.24
N GLY A 94 49.81 24.04 -48.35
CA GLY A 94 49.77 23.45 -49.69
C GLY A 94 51.10 23.04 -50.25
N LYS A 95 51.04 22.06 -51.15
CA LYS A 95 51.68 22.10 -52.51
C LYS A 95 51.38 20.78 -53.25
N HIS A 96 51.03 21.02 -54.52
CA HIS A 96 50.71 20.07 -55.59
C HIS A 96 51.68 18.88 -55.74
N ARG A 97 51.17 17.69 -56.08
CA ARG A 97 51.57 16.95 -57.27
C ARG A 97 50.83 15.61 -57.49
N ALA A 98 50.21 15.52 -58.71
CA ALA A 98 50.09 14.36 -59.60
C ALA A 98 49.24 13.14 -59.14
N VAL A 99 48.17 12.93 -59.88
CA VAL A 99 47.35 11.71 -60.05
C VAL A 99 48.16 10.59 -60.69
N PRO A 100 48.01 9.34 -60.36
CA PRO A 100 47.24 8.47 -61.23
C PRO A 100 46.26 7.49 -60.47
N ASP A 101 45.09 7.53 -61.01
CA ASP A 101 44.19 6.48 -61.49
C ASP A 101 44.04 5.12 -60.74
N VAL A 102 42.76 4.74 -60.61
CA VAL A 102 42.19 3.41 -60.40
C VAL A 102 42.24 2.81 -58.97
N ALA A 103 41.18 3.02 -58.24
CA ALA A 103 40.73 2.01 -57.29
C ALA A 103 39.19 2.05 -57.12
N LYS A 104 38.61 0.88 -57.27
CA LYS A 104 37.19 0.52 -57.18
C LYS A 104 36.48 1.06 -55.94
N PRO A 105 35.19 1.41 -56.00
CA PRO A 105 34.44 1.83 -54.83
C PRO A 105 34.17 0.60 -53.92
N LEU A 106 34.68 0.66 -52.69
CA LEU A 106 34.24 -0.22 -51.60
C LEU A 106 32.82 0.21 -51.13
N PRO A 107 31.95 -0.72 -50.82
CA PRO A 107 30.59 -0.40 -50.41
C PRO A 107 30.61 0.26 -49.03
N THR A 108 30.13 1.47 -48.95
CA THR A 108 29.88 2.20 -47.71
C THR A 108 28.76 1.55 -46.90
N ARG A 109 29.14 0.66 -45.96
CA ARG A 109 28.24 0.12 -44.94
C ARG A 109 28.24 0.99 -43.69
N LEU A 110 27.89 2.28 -43.78
CA LEU A 110 27.83 3.19 -42.62
C LEU A 110 26.42 3.77 -42.37
N ALA A 111 25.38 3.24 -43.05
CA ALA A 111 24.01 3.69 -42.81
C ALA A 111 23.29 2.93 -41.66
N GLY A 112 23.80 1.76 -41.23
CA GLY A 112 23.09 0.93 -40.26
C GLY A 112 23.19 1.37 -38.79
N HIS A 113 24.28 2.07 -38.41
CA HIS A 113 24.51 2.40 -36.99
C HIS A 113 23.69 3.60 -36.48
N ARG A 114 23.30 4.51 -37.36
CA ARG A 114 22.46 5.68 -36.97
C ARG A 114 21.02 5.26 -36.66
N TRP A 115 20.50 4.26 -37.36
CA TRP A 115 19.18 3.71 -37.11
C TRP A 115 19.12 2.85 -35.84
N ALA A 116 20.20 2.12 -35.53
CA ALA A 116 20.31 1.34 -34.30
C ALA A 116 20.33 2.25 -33.06
N ALA A 117 21.03 3.39 -33.09
CA ALA A 117 21.07 4.32 -31.97
C ALA A 117 19.73 5.04 -31.77
N VAL A 118 18.99 5.38 -32.84
CA VAL A 118 17.65 5.95 -32.73
C VAL A 118 16.66 4.94 -32.20
N ALA A 119 16.72 3.67 -32.61
CA ALA A 119 15.87 2.61 -32.13
C ALA A 119 16.08 2.34 -30.62
N THR A 120 17.34 2.34 -30.15
CA THR A 120 17.64 2.15 -28.72
C THR A 120 17.11 3.30 -27.86
N VAL A 121 17.27 4.54 -28.26
CA VAL A 121 16.74 5.72 -27.55
C VAL A 121 15.21 5.66 -27.50
N THR A 122 14.56 5.29 -28.61
CA THR A 122 13.10 5.17 -28.66
C THR A 122 12.58 4.07 -27.74
N ILE A 123 13.24 2.90 -27.70
CA ILE A 123 12.84 1.79 -26.81
C ILE A 123 13.02 2.19 -25.35
N ILE A 124 14.12 2.86 -24.98
CA ILE A 124 14.36 3.33 -23.61
C ILE A 124 13.33 4.41 -23.24
N SER A 125 13.02 5.35 -24.13
CA SER A 125 12.01 6.40 -23.89
C SER A 125 10.60 5.81 -23.74
N CYS A 126 10.22 4.86 -24.62
CA CYS A 126 8.94 4.15 -24.48
C CYS A 126 8.89 3.27 -23.22
N GLY A 127 9.97 2.60 -22.87
CA GLY A 127 10.09 1.83 -21.64
C GLY A 127 9.97 2.71 -20.39
N LEU A 128 10.65 3.86 -20.38
CA LEU A 128 10.56 4.84 -19.29
C LEU A 128 9.16 5.47 -19.22
N ALA A 129 8.57 5.85 -20.35
CA ALA A 129 7.21 6.38 -20.38
C ALA A 129 6.17 5.34 -19.93
N ALA A 130 6.32 4.08 -20.34
CA ALA A 130 5.49 2.97 -19.88
C ALA A 130 5.70 2.70 -18.38
N PHE A 131 6.93 2.76 -17.88
CA PHE A 131 7.24 2.60 -16.46
C PHE A 131 6.68 3.75 -15.61
N LEU A 132 6.86 4.99 -16.03
CA LEU A 132 6.29 6.17 -15.35
C LEU A 132 4.75 6.16 -15.42
N GLY A 133 4.18 5.77 -16.56
CA GLY A 133 2.74 5.54 -16.70
C GLY A 133 2.26 4.44 -15.74
N TYR A 134 2.94 3.30 -15.68
CA TYR A 134 2.61 2.21 -14.78
C TYR A 134 2.67 2.63 -13.29
N GLN A 135 3.67 3.42 -12.90
CA GLN A 135 3.77 3.99 -11.54
C GLN A 135 2.62 4.98 -11.26
N HIS A 136 2.27 5.80 -12.24
CA HIS A 136 1.20 6.79 -12.10
C HIS A 136 -0.21 6.14 -12.05
N PHE A 137 -0.38 4.96 -12.65
CA PHE A 137 -1.64 4.21 -12.64
C PHE A 137 -1.74 3.19 -11.48
N ARG A 138 -0.72 3.04 -10.64
CA ARG A 138 -0.85 2.22 -9.44
C ARG A 138 -1.77 2.91 -8.46
N ALA A 139 -2.87 2.23 -8.12
CA ALA A 139 -3.76 2.66 -7.05
C ALA A 139 -2.98 2.72 -5.72
N PRO A 140 -3.14 3.76 -4.89
CA PRO A 140 -2.59 3.79 -3.54
C PRO A 140 -3.03 2.55 -2.76
N GLU A 141 -2.06 1.86 -2.16
CA GLU A 141 -2.30 0.67 -1.34
C GLU A 141 -1.94 0.99 0.11
N TYR A 142 -2.84 0.66 1.01
CA TYR A 142 -2.66 0.80 2.45
C TYR A 142 -2.63 -0.59 3.08
N SER A 143 -1.65 -0.86 3.94
CA SER A 143 -1.55 -2.13 4.62
C SER A 143 -1.21 -1.96 6.09
N THR A 144 -1.54 -2.98 6.88
CA THR A 144 -1.20 -3.14 8.29
C THR A 144 -0.57 -4.49 8.52
N GLY A 145 0.40 -4.54 9.43
CA GLY A 145 1.01 -5.77 9.91
C GLY A 145 0.20 -6.45 11.03
N THR A 146 0.79 -7.51 11.62
CA THR A 146 0.23 -8.17 12.81
C THR A 146 0.30 -7.23 14.01
N ALA A 147 -0.78 -7.16 14.78
CA ALA A 147 -0.95 -6.26 15.94
C ALA A 147 -0.89 -4.75 15.58
N GLU A 148 -0.97 -4.41 14.31
CA GLU A 148 -1.01 -3.03 13.86
C GLU A 148 -2.44 -2.63 13.50
N ARG A 149 -2.84 -1.44 13.95
CA ARG A 149 -4.07 -0.75 13.53
C ARG A 149 -3.70 0.62 13.00
N ARG A 150 -4.40 1.06 11.97
CA ARG A 150 -4.08 2.34 11.32
C ARG A 150 -5.35 3.04 10.87
N ILE A 151 -5.44 4.34 11.15
CA ILE A 151 -6.48 5.21 10.61
C ILE A 151 -5.90 5.97 9.42
N VAL A 152 -6.61 5.93 8.31
CA VAL A 152 -6.24 6.62 7.07
C VAL A 152 -7.38 7.53 6.64
N THR A 153 -7.07 8.78 6.34
CA THR A 153 -8.02 9.68 5.69
C THR A 153 -7.76 9.70 4.20
N LEU A 154 -8.74 9.30 3.42
CA LEU A 154 -8.67 9.29 1.96
C LEU A 154 -8.86 10.71 1.39
N THR A 155 -8.54 10.88 0.11
CA THR A 155 -8.56 12.20 -0.57
C THR A 155 -9.94 12.83 -0.67
N ASP A 156 -11.01 12.05 -0.52
CA ASP A 156 -12.39 12.51 -0.48
C ASP A 156 -12.88 12.90 0.93
N GLY A 157 -12.02 12.78 1.96
CA GLY A 157 -12.35 13.00 3.36
C GLY A 157 -12.96 11.78 4.07
N THR A 158 -13.07 10.62 3.40
CA THR A 158 -13.48 9.36 4.04
C THR A 158 -12.41 8.92 5.03
N SER A 159 -12.82 8.56 6.26
CA SER A 159 -11.95 7.90 7.23
C SER A 159 -12.08 6.39 7.14
N VAL A 160 -10.95 5.71 7.09
CA VAL A 160 -10.87 4.24 7.08
C VAL A 160 -9.98 3.79 8.22
N GLU A 161 -10.54 3.00 9.14
CA GLU A 161 -9.76 2.32 10.17
C GLU A 161 -9.43 0.92 9.67
N LEU A 162 -8.15 0.59 9.59
CA LEU A 162 -7.63 -0.70 9.16
C LEU A 162 -7.28 -1.53 10.40
N ASN A 163 -7.83 -2.74 10.48
CA ASN A 163 -7.50 -3.72 11.50
C ASN A 163 -6.15 -4.41 11.18
N SER A 164 -5.68 -5.26 12.08
CA SER A 164 -4.48 -6.09 11.88
C SER A 164 -4.55 -6.92 10.60
N ARG A 165 -3.42 -7.06 9.88
CA ARG A 165 -3.27 -7.84 8.64
C ARG A 165 -4.30 -7.44 7.57
N THR A 166 -4.50 -6.15 7.40
CA THR A 166 -5.43 -5.60 6.42
C THR A 166 -4.67 -5.03 5.23
N ARG A 167 -5.23 -5.21 4.03
CA ARG A 167 -4.70 -4.62 2.80
C ARG A 167 -5.84 -4.06 1.96
N LEU A 168 -5.72 -2.76 1.66
CA LEU A 168 -6.72 -1.95 1.01
C LEU A 168 -6.11 -1.23 -0.18
N SER A 169 -6.73 -1.32 -1.35
CA SER A 169 -6.38 -0.55 -2.55
C SER A 169 -7.45 0.51 -2.82
N VAL A 170 -7.04 1.71 -3.22
CA VAL A 170 -7.96 2.84 -3.45
C VAL A 170 -7.81 3.34 -4.88
N HIS A 171 -8.91 3.42 -5.61
CA HIS A 171 -8.95 3.91 -6.99
C HIS A 171 -10.10 4.90 -7.18
N PHE A 172 -9.82 6.20 -7.06
CA PHE A 172 -10.82 7.25 -7.24
C PHE A 172 -10.77 7.83 -8.66
N THR A 173 -11.95 8.05 -9.21
CA THR A 173 -12.14 8.69 -10.50
C THR A 173 -13.08 9.90 -10.35
N ASP A 174 -13.27 10.65 -11.42
CA ASP A 174 -14.23 11.77 -11.44
C ASP A 174 -15.69 11.32 -11.28
N ARG A 175 -15.99 10.04 -11.50
CA ARG A 175 -17.35 9.49 -11.49
C ARG A 175 -17.66 8.61 -10.30
N GLN A 176 -16.67 7.96 -9.70
CA GLN A 176 -16.86 7.02 -8.59
C GLN A 176 -15.59 6.90 -7.73
N ARG A 177 -15.77 6.45 -6.52
CA ARG A 177 -14.74 6.24 -5.51
C ARG A 177 -14.65 4.75 -5.22
N ASP A 178 -13.74 4.07 -5.91
CA ASP A 178 -13.57 2.62 -5.78
C ASP A 178 -12.51 2.30 -4.74
N VAL A 179 -12.81 1.34 -3.89
CA VAL A 179 -11.92 0.79 -2.88
C VAL A 179 -12.02 -0.72 -2.93
N GLU A 180 -10.91 -1.43 -2.85
CA GLU A 180 -10.86 -2.88 -2.80
C GLU A 180 -10.23 -3.34 -1.49
N LEU A 181 -10.99 -4.07 -0.67
CA LEU A 181 -10.48 -4.77 0.50
C LEU A 181 -9.94 -6.13 0.06
N LEU A 182 -8.61 -6.19 -0.13
CA LEU A 182 -7.91 -7.38 -0.59
C LEU A 182 -7.81 -8.44 0.50
N GLU A 183 -7.67 -8.02 1.77
CA GLU A 183 -7.48 -8.89 2.93
C GLU A 183 -7.81 -8.14 4.22
N GLY A 184 -8.26 -8.84 5.25
CA GLY A 184 -8.44 -8.31 6.61
C GLY A 184 -9.78 -7.63 6.82
N GLN A 185 -9.80 -6.58 7.66
CA GLN A 185 -11.00 -5.90 8.14
C GLN A 185 -10.79 -4.39 8.16
N ALA A 186 -11.83 -3.66 7.75
CA ALA A 186 -11.79 -2.20 7.76
C ALA A 186 -13.16 -1.60 8.11
N LEU A 187 -13.13 -0.59 8.98
CA LEU A 187 -14.28 0.26 9.29
C LEU A 187 -14.21 1.53 8.45
N PHE A 188 -15.22 1.74 7.63
CA PHE A 188 -15.34 2.89 6.75
C PHE A 188 -16.32 3.91 7.34
N THR A 189 -15.88 5.17 7.50
CA THR A 189 -16.74 6.32 7.75
C THR A 189 -16.71 7.21 6.52
N VAL A 190 -17.66 6.96 5.61
CA VAL A 190 -17.63 7.52 4.25
C VAL A 190 -18.15 8.95 4.22
N ALA A 191 -17.37 9.85 3.62
CA ALA A 191 -17.77 11.22 3.36
C ALA A 191 -18.97 11.27 2.40
N LYS A 192 -19.97 12.13 2.71
CA LYS A 192 -21.20 12.26 1.91
C LYS A 192 -20.89 12.92 0.57
N ASP A 193 -21.08 12.18 -0.51
CA ASP A 193 -21.01 12.68 -1.88
C ASP A 193 -22.01 11.92 -2.78
N PRO A 194 -23.22 12.46 -2.97
CA PRO A 194 -24.25 11.84 -3.81
C PRO A 194 -23.89 11.76 -5.30
N GLN A 195 -22.96 12.60 -5.78
CA GLN A 195 -22.61 12.65 -7.19
C GLN A 195 -21.58 11.56 -7.56
N ARG A 196 -20.76 11.14 -6.59
CA ARG A 196 -19.77 10.09 -6.77
C ARG A 196 -20.00 9.00 -5.73
N PRO A 197 -20.67 7.91 -6.08
CA PRO A 197 -20.89 6.80 -5.17
C PRO A 197 -19.54 6.21 -4.71
N PHE A 198 -19.51 5.74 -3.46
CA PHE A 198 -18.37 5.01 -2.88
C PHE A 198 -18.66 3.52 -2.99
N LEU A 199 -17.74 2.77 -3.57
CA LEU A 199 -17.85 1.34 -3.80
C LEU A 199 -16.73 0.62 -3.06
N VAL A 200 -17.08 -0.33 -2.21
CA VAL A 200 -16.11 -1.25 -1.62
C VAL A 200 -16.29 -2.62 -2.25
N GLN A 201 -15.22 -3.10 -2.90
CA GLN A 201 -15.16 -4.45 -3.43
C GLN A 201 -14.41 -5.33 -2.42
N SER A 202 -14.92 -6.51 -2.16
CA SER A 202 -14.24 -7.52 -1.34
C SER A 202 -14.64 -8.90 -1.83
N SER A 203 -13.69 -9.65 -2.38
CA SER A 203 -13.92 -10.96 -2.95
C SER A 203 -15.02 -10.94 -4.05
N ASN A 204 -16.15 -11.60 -3.82
CA ASN A 204 -17.30 -11.66 -4.72
C ASN A 204 -18.39 -10.63 -4.39
N LEU A 205 -18.10 -9.63 -3.56
CA LEU A 205 -19.08 -8.71 -3.00
C LEU A 205 -18.75 -7.27 -3.38
N THR A 206 -19.77 -6.49 -3.71
CA THR A 206 -19.69 -5.04 -3.91
C THR A 206 -20.67 -4.34 -2.96
N VAL A 207 -20.14 -3.44 -2.15
CA VAL A 207 -20.91 -2.56 -1.25
C VAL A 207 -20.94 -1.17 -1.86
N ARG A 208 -22.13 -0.64 -2.13
CA ARG A 208 -22.31 0.71 -2.65
C ARG A 208 -22.94 1.62 -1.61
N VAL A 209 -22.32 2.77 -1.39
CA VAL A 209 -22.78 3.75 -0.39
C VAL A 209 -22.66 5.20 -0.92
N VAL A 210 -23.29 6.13 -0.21
CA VAL A 210 -23.25 7.57 -0.51
C VAL A 210 -22.68 8.39 0.65
N GLY A 211 -22.76 7.84 1.89
CA GLY A 211 -22.29 8.51 3.10
C GLY A 211 -22.82 7.77 4.33
N THR A 212 -22.10 6.75 4.78
CA THR A 212 -22.48 5.76 5.79
C THR A 212 -21.28 5.36 6.60
N ALA A 213 -21.50 4.78 7.79
CA ALA A 213 -20.47 4.09 8.55
C ALA A 213 -20.76 2.58 8.53
N PHE A 214 -19.80 1.76 8.10
CA PHE A 214 -19.93 0.30 8.01
C PHE A 214 -18.58 -0.39 8.10
N ASP A 215 -18.61 -1.59 8.64
CA ASP A 215 -17.48 -2.49 8.76
C ASP A 215 -17.52 -3.56 7.66
N VAL A 216 -16.38 -3.89 7.10
CA VAL A 216 -16.19 -5.01 6.17
C VAL A 216 -15.11 -5.90 6.71
N ASP A 217 -15.46 -7.12 7.10
CA ASP A 217 -14.53 -8.17 7.56
C ASP A 217 -14.45 -9.30 6.54
N ARG A 218 -13.28 -9.44 5.92
CA ARG A 218 -12.94 -10.55 5.04
C ARG A 218 -12.14 -11.59 5.81
N LYS A 219 -12.79 -12.68 6.19
CA LYS A 219 -12.23 -13.76 6.99
C LYS A 219 -12.32 -15.08 6.24
N GLY A 220 -11.19 -15.65 5.90
CA GLY A 220 -11.12 -16.89 5.11
C GLY A 220 -11.95 -16.79 3.81
N ASN A 221 -12.97 -17.65 3.71
CA ASN A 221 -13.88 -17.72 2.57
C ASN A 221 -15.20 -16.94 2.78
N THR A 222 -15.24 -16.01 3.71
CA THR A 222 -16.46 -15.27 4.03
C THR A 222 -16.16 -13.79 4.13
N THR A 223 -17.02 -12.95 3.55
CA THR A 223 -17.03 -11.51 3.78
C THR A 223 -18.29 -11.14 4.54
N THR A 224 -18.11 -10.45 5.67
CA THR A 224 -19.22 -9.90 6.45
C THR A 224 -19.23 -8.39 6.31
N VAL A 225 -20.39 -7.81 6.05
CA VAL A 225 -20.62 -6.37 6.02
C VAL A 225 -21.62 -6.01 7.10
N THR A 226 -21.17 -5.21 8.08
CA THR A 226 -22.00 -4.74 9.21
C THR A 226 -22.22 -3.24 9.09
N VAL A 227 -23.48 -2.79 9.10
CA VAL A 227 -23.81 -1.37 8.97
C VAL A 227 -23.92 -0.74 10.36
N VAL A 228 -23.06 0.26 10.61
CA VAL A 228 -23.05 1.01 11.87
C VAL A 228 -24.01 2.19 11.83
N ASP A 229 -23.96 2.96 10.74
CA ASP A 229 -24.85 4.12 10.53
C ASP A 229 -25.24 4.25 9.07
N GLY A 230 -26.49 4.62 8.81
CA GLY A 230 -27.03 4.83 7.47
C GLY A 230 -27.52 3.55 6.80
N ARG A 231 -27.34 3.47 5.49
CA ARG A 231 -27.80 2.34 4.64
C ARG A 231 -26.78 2.06 3.55
N VAL A 232 -26.55 0.78 3.27
CA VAL A 232 -25.69 0.31 2.19
C VAL A 232 -26.47 -0.59 1.21
N ALA A 233 -26.05 -0.61 -0.06
CA ALA A 233 -26.55 -1.55 -1.04
C ALA A 233 -25.46 -2.59 -1.33
N VAL A 234 -25.76 -3.86 -1.06
CA VAL A 234 -24.83 -4.97 -1.21
C VAL A 234 -25.25 -5.84 -2.39
N SER A 235 -24.33 -6.12 -3.29
CA SER A 235 -24.52 -7.00 -4.46
C SER A 235 -23.39 -8.01 -4.57
N SER A 236 -23.68 -9.18 -5.15
CA SER A 236 -22.67 -10.18 -5.50
C SER A 236 -22.09 -9.88 -6.88
N VAL A 237 -20.77 -10.01 -7.02
CA VAL A 237 -20.08 -9.86 -8.31
C VAL A 237 -20.41 -11.08 -9.18
N GLY A 238 -20.79 -10.84 -10.44
CA GLY A 238 -21.09 -11.92 -11.41
C GLY A 238 -22.54 -12.33 -11.52
N THR A 239 -23.41 -11.92 -10.59
CA THR A 239 -24.86 -12.13 -10.70
C THR A 239 -25.58 -10.85 -11.18
N ALA A 240 -25.41 -10.53 -12.45
CA ALA A 240 -26.04 -9.34 -13.09
C ALA A 240 -27.58 -9.31 -12.99
N ALA A 241 -28.22 -10.38 -12.51
CA ALA A 241 -29.67 -10.52 -12.42
C ALA A 241 -30.25 -10.36 -11.01
N SER A 242 -29.42 -10.26 -9.96
CA SER A 242 -29.92 -10.13 -8.59
C SER A 242 -29.99 -8.66 -8.19
N ALA A 243 -31.15 -8.20 -7.73
CA ALA A 243 -31.28 -6.87 -7.14
C ALA A 243 -30.37 -6.74 -5.90
N PRO A 244 -29.73 -5.58 -5.67
CA PRO A 244 -28.92 -5.37 -4.48
C PRO A 244 -29.75 -5.53 -3.21
N ILE A 245 -29.16 -6.11 -2.17
CA ILE A 245 -29.75 -6.17 -0.84
C ILE A 245 -29.48 -4.83 -0.15
N LEU A 246 -30.52 -4.16 0.31
CA LEU A 246 -30.39 -2.98 1.15
C LEU A 246 -30.23 -3.42 2.61
N VAL A 247 -29.21 -2.91 3.26
CA VAL A 247 -28.84 -3.23 4.65
C VAL A 247 -28.87 -1.94 5.44
N ASP A 248 -29.68 -1.91 6.48
CA ASP A 248 -29.84 -0.74 7.34
C ASP A 248 -28.89 -0.81 8.57
N ALA A 249 -28.73 0.32 9.25
CA ALA A 249 -27.97 0.38 10.50
C ALA A 249 -28.46 -0.70 11.50
N GLY A 250 -27.53 -1.41 12.12
CA GLY A 250 -27.82 -2.54 13.03
C GLY A 250 -28.05 -3.88 12.32
N GLU A 251 -27.87 -3.94 11.02
CA GLU A 251 -27.95 -5.19 10.25
C GLU A 251 -26.60 -5.57 9.66
N GLN A 252 -26.45 -6.84 9.31
CA GLN A 252 -25.28 -7.36 8.60
C GLN A 252 -25.67 -8.28 7.44
N VAL A 253 -24.76 -8.40 6.48
CA VAL A 253 -24.81 -9.39 5.40
C VAL A 253 -23.57 -10.24 5.47
N ILE A 254 -23.74 -11.55 5.34
CA ILE A 254 -22.67 -12.54 5.25
C ILE A 254 -22.67 -13.10 3.84
N ALA A 255 -21.52 -13.01 3.17
CA ALA A 255 -21.32 -13.49 1.81
C ALA A 255 -20.19 -14.55 1.77
N PRO A 256 -20.53 -15.85 1.76
CA PRO A 256 -19.53 -16.90 1.51
C PRO A 256 -19.00 -16.79 0.06
N VAL A 257 -17.70 -16.92 -0.13
CA VAL A 257 -17.02 -16.70 -1.44
C VAL A 257 -17.50 -17.66 -2.54
N HIS A 258 -17.90 -18.86 -2.16
CA HIS A 258 -18.31 -19.90 -3.12
C HIS A 258 -19.83 -20.09 -3.25
N VAL A 259 -20.60 -19.18 -2.65
CA VAL A 259 -22.06 -19.26 -2.67
C VAL A 259 -22.60 -17.96 -3.24
N ASP A 260 -23.31 -18.03 -4.36
CA ASP A 260 -23.94 -16.86 -5.01
C ASP A 260 -25.11 -16.28 -4.20
N LYS A 261 -25.30 -16.73 -2.98
CA LYS A 261 -26.38 -16.29 -2.10
C LYS A 261 -25.85 -15.50 -0.92
N LEU A 262 -26.22 -14.22 -0.89
CA LEU A 262 -26.01 -13.36 0.27
C LEU A 262 -26.94 -13.75 1.41
N LEU A 263 -26.42 -13.91 2.61
CA LEU A 263 -27.16 -14.23 3.82
C LEU A 263 -27.34 -12.94 4.64
N ARG A 264 -28.58 -12.48 4.73
CA ARG A 264 -28.92 -11.33 5.57
C ARG A 264 -29.19 -11.80 7.00
N ALA A 265 -28.43 -11.26 7.97
CA ALA A 265 -28.75 -11.44 9.38
C ALA A 265 -29.69 -10.32 9.85
N ALA A 266 -30.71 -10.70 10.60
CA ALA A 266 -31.77 -9.76 11.01
C ALA A 266 -31.26 -8.67 11.97
N ARG A 267 -30.20 -8.95 12.74
CA ARG A 267 -29.55 -7.97 13.63
C ARG A 267 -28.06 -8.33 13.78
N ALA A 268 -27.24 -7.28 13.76
CA ALA A 268 -25.82 -7.37 14.07
C ALA A 268 -25.56 -6.85 15.50
N ASN A 269 -24.62 -7.46 16.21
CA ASN A 269 -24.05 -6.82 17.37
C ASN A 269 -22.96 -5.84 16.91
N ILE A 270 -23.37 -4.56 16.72
CA ILE A 270 -22.46 -3.49 16.27
C ILE A 270 -21.28 -3.36 17.23
N SER A 271 -21.53 -3.40 18.56
CA SER A 271 -20.48 -3.25 19.55
C SER A 271 -19.44 -4.36 19.43
N ALA A 272 -19.85 -5.61 19.17
CA ALA A 272 -18.91 -6.69 18.92
C ALA A 272 -18.16 -6.54 17.60
N ALA A 273 -18.87 -6.16 16.52
CA ALA A 273 -18.27 -5.99 15.19
C ALA A 273 -17.23 -4.86 15.14
N THR A 274 -17.36 -3.82 16.00
CA THR A 274 -16.46 -2.66 16.05
C THR A 274 -15.54 -2.62 17.26
N ALA A 275 -15.61 -3.61 18.20
CA ALA A 275 -14.79 -3.66 19.41
C ALA A 275 -13.28 -3.61 19.13
N TRP A 276 -12.87 -4.18 18.01
CA TRP A 276 -11.47 -4.18 17.56
C TRP A 276 -10.89 -2.77 17.38
N THR A 277 -11.71 -1.75 17.08
CA THR A 277 -11.26 -0.35 17.00
C THR A 277 -10.76 0.18 18.35
N HIS A 278 -11.17 -0.45 19.44
CA HIS A 278 -10.74 -0.14 20.81
C HIS A 278 -9.73 -1.16 21.37
N GLY A 279 -9.33 -2.16 20.56
CA GLY A 279 -8.40 -3.21 20.98
C GLY A 279 -9.05 -4.37 21.69
N GLU A 280 -10.36 -4.53 21.57
CA GLU A 280 -11.12 -5.60 22.22
C GLU A 280 -11.64 -6.61 21.18
N LEU A 281 -11.74 -7.87 21.60
CA LEU A 281 -12.41 -8.94 20.89
C LEU A 281 -13.61 -9.38 21.71
N VAL A 282 -14.81 -9.30 21.12
CA VAL A 282 -16.07 -9.68 21.77
C VAL A 282 -16.61 -10.95 21.10
N PHE A 283 -16.75 -12.00 21.88
CA PHE A 283 -17.28 -13.28 21.44
C PHE A 283 -18.60 -13.59 22.13
N GLU A 284 -19.61 -14.04 21.38
CA GLU A 284 -20.94 -14.42 21.86
C GLU A 284 -21.32 -15.80 21.31
N GLY A 285 -20.96 -16.87 22.02
CA GLY A 285 -21.15 -18.24 21.56
C GLY A 285 -20.35 -18.52 20.25
N SER A 286 -19.20 -17.93 20.12
CA SER A 286 -18.33 -18.11 18.95
C SER A 286 -17.61 -19.45 19.03
N ARG A 287 -17.42 -20.11 17.89
CA ARG A 287 -16.67 -21.38 17.83
C ARG A 287 -15.20 -21.12 18.18
N LEU A 288 -14.61 -22.04 18.95
CA LEU A 288 -13.19 -21.95 19.34
C LEU A 288 -12.25 -21.77 18.13
N ALA A 289 -12.54 -22.43 17.02
CA ALA A 289 -11.78 -22.26 15.79
C ALA A 289 -11.77 -20.80 15.30
N ASP A 290 -12.94 -20.14 15.31
CA ASP A 290 -13.10 -18.75 14.87
C ASP A 290 -12.45 -17.76 15.86
N VAL A 291 -12.52 -18.08 17.17
CA VAL A 291 -11.86 -17.31 18.24
C VAL A 291 -10.34 -17.36 18.10
N ILE A 292 -9.78 -18.54 17.86
CA ILE A 292 -8.34 -18.73 17.64
C ILE A 292 -7.88 -17.97 16.39
N GLU A 293 -8.63 -18.04 15.29
CA GLU A 293 -8.32 -17.29 14.07
C GLU A 293 -8.26 -15.78 14.34
N GLU A 294 -9.21 -15.28 15.15
CA GLU A 294 -9.24 -13.85 15.50
C GLU A 294 -8.06 -13.45 16.40
N PHE A 295 -7.73 -14.22 17.43
CA PHE A 295 -6.52 -13.96 18.21
C PHE A 295 -5.25 -14.01 17.35
N ASN A 296 -5.17 -14.96 16.43
CA ASN A 296 -4.02 -15.11 15.52
C ASN A 296 -3.87 -13.96 14.53
N ARG A 297 -4.94 -13.26 14.18
CA ARG A 297 -4.90 -12.02 13.39
C ARG A 297 -4.12 -10.91 14.12
N HIS A 298 -4.27 -10.85 15.45
CA HIS A 298 -3.73 -9.78 16.30
C HIS A 298 -2.40 -10.12 16.97
N ASN A 299 -2.00 -11.39 17.00
CA ASN A 299 -0.84 -11.83 17.77
C ASN A 299 0.23 -12.47 16.90
N GLN A 300 1.50 -12.18 17.21
CA GLN A 300 2.63 -12.85 16.57
C GLN A 300 2.77 -14.30 17.05
N ARG A 301 2.55 -14.51 18.36
CA ARG A 301 2.57 -15.83 18.98
C ARG A 301 1.24 -16.53 18.67
N GLN A 302 1.29 -17.46 17.74
CA GLN A 302 0.09 -18.11 17.20
C GLN A 302 -0.46 -19.17 18.15
N ILE A 303 -1.78 -19.27 18.20
CA ILE A 303 -2.50 -20.34 18.88
C ILE A 303 -2.86 -21.41 17.85
N VAL A 304 -2.51 -22.64 18.12
CA VAL A 304 -2.76 -23.79 17.25
C VAL A 304 -3.77 -24.73 17.91
N LEU A 305 -4.86 -25.00 17.22
CA LEU A 305 -5.83 -26.02 17.63
C LEU A 305 -5.39 -27.37 17.07
N ALA A 306 -4.76 -28.20 17.91
CA ALA A 306 -4.23 -29.50 17.48
C ALA A 306 -5.33 -30.57 17.35
N ASP A 307 -6.42 -30.43 18.11
CA ASP A 307 -7.58 -31.32 18.04
C ASP A 307 -8.77 -30.60 17.39
N PRO A 308 -9.13 -30.90 16.12
CA PRO A 308 -10.27 -30.28 15.45
C PRO A 308 -11.61 -30.49 16.13
N ALA A 309 -11.77 -31.55 16.98
CA ALA A 309 -13.01 -31.82 17.69
C ALA A 309 -13.36 -30.70 18.69
N LEU A 310 -12.36 -29.97 19.19
CA LEU A 310 -12.59 -28.81 20.06
C LEU A 310 -13.03 -27.57 19.27
N GLY A 311 -12.97 -27.59 17.94
CA GLY A 311 -13.28 -26.43 17.10
C GLY A 311 -14.67 -25.85 17.28
N ASP A 312 -15.65 -26.69 17.62
CA ASP A 312 -17.05 -26.29 17.85
C ASP A 312 -17.36 -25.88 19.30
N PHE A 313 -16.35 -25.93 20.20
CA PHE A 313 -16.51 -25.43 21.56
C PHE A 313 -16.86 -23.94 21.57
N GLN A 314 -17.91 -23.56 22.27
CA GLN A 314 -18.42 -22.18 22.25
C GLN A 314 -17.75 -21.31 23.29
N ILE A 315 -17.28 -20.15 22.85
CA ILE A 315 -16.62 -19.14 23.69
C ILE A 315 -17.48 -17.88 23.73
N SER A 316 -17.63 -17.35 24.96
CA SER A 316 -18.22 -16.02 25.15
C SER A 316 -17.34 -15.21 26.09
N GLY A 317 -17.20 -13.92 25.83
CA GLY A 317 -16.41 -13.04 26.68
C GLY A 317 -15.86 -11.83 25.88
N VAL A 318 -15.23 -10.92 26.62
CA VAL A 318 -14.49 -9.78 26.09
C VAL A 318 -13.02 -9.95 26.45
N TYR A 319 -12.15 -9.84 25.48
CA TYR A 319 -10.72 -10.08 25.60
C TYR A 319 -9.93 -8.94 24.97
N ASP A 320 -8.73 -8.67 25.48
CA ASP A 320 -7.77 -7.80 24.79
C ASP A 320 -7.28 -8.48 23.51
N SER A 321 -7.29 -7.77 22.40
CA SER A 321 -6.91 -8.31 21.10
C SER A 321 -5.42 -8.71 21.03
N THR A 322 -4.56 -8.03 21.79
CA THR A 322 -3.11 -8.21 21.80
C THR A 322 -2.60 -9.05 22.97
N ASP A 323 -3.44 -9.34 23.96
CA ASP A 323 -3.12 -10.15 25.13
C ASP A 323 -4.05 -11.36 25.26
N PRO A 324 -3.66 -12.55 24.75
CA PRO A 324 -4.45 -13.76 24.85
C PRO A 324 -4.43 -14.44 26.23
N ASP A 325 -3.69 -13.93 27.21
CA ASP A 325 -3.46 -14.63 28.49
C ASP A 325 -4.74 -14.94 29.27
N LEU A 326 -5.72 -14.02 29.24
CA LEU A 326 -7.01 -14.27 29.88
C LEU A 326 -7.76 -15.43 29.22
N PHE A 327 -7.76 -15.45 27.90
CA PHE A 327 -8.34 -16.53 27.08
C PHE A 327 -7.62 -17.86 27.35
N ILE A 328 -6.29 -17.86 27.40
CA ILE A 328 -5.48 -19.06 27.66
C ILE A 328 -5.73 -19.58 29.06
N ARG A 329 -5.85 -18.73 30.09
CA ARG A 329 -6.25 -19.13 31.46
C ARG A 329 -7.64 -19.73 31.47
N PHE A 330 -8.60 -19.16 30.76
CA PHE A 330 -9.93 -19.72 30.63
C PHE A 330 -9.88 -21.11 30.00
N MET A 331 -9.14 -21.30 28.90
CA MET A 331 -9.01 -22.61 28.25
C MET A 331 -8.35 -23.66 29.17
N ARG A 332 -7.34 -23.29 29.93
CA ARG A 332 -6.72 -24.21 30.95
C ARG A 332 -7.65 -24.65 32.03
N ALA A 333 -8.66 -23.87 32.36
CA ALA A 333 -9.66 -24.22 33.40
C ALA A 333 -10.72 -25.21 32.90
N GLN A 334 -10.77 -25.48 31.58
CA GLN A 334 -11.72 -26.44 31.01
C GLN A 334 -11.23 -27.89 31.22
N ALA A 335 -12.10 -28.76 31.77
CA ALA A 335 -11.74 -30.14 32.15
C ALA A 335 -11.27 -31.04 30.99
N HIS A 336 -11.69 -30.70 29.76
CA HIS A 336 -11.38 -31.48 28.54
C HIS A 336 -10.33 -30.84 27.65
N VAL A 337 -9.63 -29.82 28.15
CA VAL A 337 -8.68 -29.04 27.36
C VAL A 337 -7.30 -29.08 28.01
N ARG A 338 -6.29 -29.34 27.22
CA ARG A 338 -4.88 -29.20 27.57
C ARG A 338 -4.27 -28.08 26.76
N VAL A 339 -3.58 -27.18 27.43
CA VAL A 339 -2.88 -26.07 26.81
C VAL A 339 -1.40 -26.19 27.09
N GLU A 340 -0.60 -26.29 26.05
CA GLU A 340 0.86 -26.35 26.10
C GLU A 340 1.45 -25.09 25.47
N GLU A 341 2.39 -24.46 26.16
CA GLU A 341 3.16 -23.33 25.62
C GLU A 341 4.48 -23.83 25.07
N THR A 342 4.76 -23.47 23.82
CA THR A 342 5.99 -23.80 23.12
C THR A 342 6.73 -22.50 22.74
N PRO A 343 8.03 -22.57 22.39
CA PRO A 343 8.74 -21.39 21.87
C PRO A 343 8.06 -20.77 20.63
N ASP A 344 7.40 -21.59 19.81
CA ASP A 344 6.80 -21.20 18.53
C ASP A 344 5.32 -20.77 18.67
N GLY A 345 4.67 -21.02 19.82
CA GLY A 345 3.26 -20.69 19.98
C GLY A 345 2.59 -21.36 21.17
N ILE A 346 1.28 -21.41 21.11
CA ILE A 346 0.40 -22.01 22.12
C ILE A 346 -0.40 -23.12 21.45
N VAL A 347 -0.36 -24.33 21.98
CA VAL A 347 -1.06 -25.48 21.42
C VAL A 347 -2.21 -25.87 22.34
N ILE A 348 -3.43 -25.96 21.77
CA ILE A 348 -4.66 -26.39 22.46
C ILE A 348 -5.04 -27.77 21.92
N THR A 349 -5.19 -28.72 22.79
CA THR A 349 -5.58 -30.10 22.48
C THR A 349 -6.60 -30.63 23.51
N SER A 350 -7.26 -31.75 23.19
CA SER A 350 -8.10 -32.44 24.18
C SER A 350 -7.24 -33.12 25.27
N SER A 351 -7.70 -33.08 26.53
CA SER A 351 -7.16 -33.92 27.57
C SER A 351 -7.88 -35.27 27.50
N MET A 352 -7.13 -36.36 27.26
CA MET A 352 -7.67 -37.72 27.39
C MET A 352 -8.20 -37.99 28.82
#